data_1cb343288f521fe39beffd3e1e8c3ef0
#
_entry.id   1cb343288f521fe39beffd3e1e8c3ef0
#
_cell.length_a   1.000
_cell.length_b   1.000
_cell.length_c   1.000
_cell.angle_alpha   90.00
_cell.angle_beta   90.00
_cell.angle_gamma   90.00
#
_symmetry.space_group_name_H-M   'P 1'
#
loop_
_entity.id
_entity.type
_entity.pdbx_description
1 polymer ?
#
loop_
_entity_poly.entity_id
_entity_poly.type
_entity_poly.pdbx_seq_one_letter_code
_entity_poly.pdbx_strand_id
1 'polypeptide(L)'
;YLTFLFNSNFYCIFGHDDEVSCNGFLFHGSSQVMKLKLSPEQSANLNDIIRIFRQESAVRDNLQEEMLRIILKRFIITCTRIAREKCGVTPEQEKAFDIVRRFYILVDQHFREKKQVQDYADLLFRSPKTLSNLFASCGVPSPLRIIHERIESEAKRLLLYTPKSAKEIS
;
A
#
# COMPACT_ATOMS: atom_id res chain seq x y z
N TYR A 1 4.33 20.20 11.36
CA TYR A 1 4.18 18.90 10.66
C TYR A 1 2.70 18.59 10.53
N LEU A 2 2.29 18.00 9.39
CA LEU A 2 0.98 17.45 9.17
C LEU A 2 1.12 15.96 8.89
N THR A 3 0.30 15.12 9.53
CA THR A 3 0.28 13.68 9.33
C THR A 3 -1.15 13.24 9.04
N PHE A 4 -1.35 12.45 8.00
CA PHE A 4 -2.61 11.75 7.75
C PHE A 4 -2.51 10.35 8.37
N LEU A 5 -3.39 10.07 9.33
CA LEU A 5 -3.55 8.74 9.93
C LEU A 5 -4.94 8.22 9.58
N PHE A 6 -5.01 7.05 9.01
CA PHE A 6 -6.26 6.36 8.69
C PHE A 6 -6.10 4.86 8.89
N ASN A 7 -7.18 4.19 9.19
CA ASN A 7 -7.22 2.73 9.34
C ASN A 7 -7.81 2.06 8.09
N SER A 8 -7.67 0.74 8.01
CA SER A 8 -8.17 -0.06 6.90
C SER A 8 -9.70 -0.05 6.77
N ASN A 9 -10.45 0.23 7.84
CA ASN A 9 -11.91 0.33 7.78
C ASN A 9 -12.34 1.61 7.09
N PHE A 10 -11.60 2.71 7.31
CA PHE A 10 -11.88 3.98 6.64
C PHE A 10 -11.43 3.94 5.18
N TYR A 11 -10.20 3.50 4.93
CA TYR A 11 -9.64 3.38 3.59
C TYR A 11 -8.65 2.22 3.52
N CYS A 12 -9.06 1.14 2.87
CA CYS A 12 -8.20 0.00 2.63
C CYS A 12 -7.36 0.25 1.37
N ILE A 13 -6.06 0.50 1.55
CA ILE A 13 -5.13 0.69 0.44
C ILE A 13 -5.14 -0.52 -0.51
N PHE A 14 -5.23 -1.74 0.03
CA PHE A 14 -5.29 -2.96 -0.76
C PHE A 14 -6.61 -3.11 -1.52
N GLY A 15 -7.74 -2.84 -0.87
CA GLY A 15 -9.07 -2.99 -1.46
C GLY A 15 -9.40 -1.94 -2.54
N HIS A 16 -8.75 -0.76 -2.48
CA HIS A 16 -8.97 0.35 -3.44
C HIS A 16 -7.76 0.58 -4.35
N ASP A 17 -6.85 -0.37 -4.40
CA ASP A 17 -5.60 -0.21 -5.13
C ASP A 17 -5.80 -0.09 -6.66
N ASP A 18 -6.78 -0.77 -7.22
CA ASP A 18 -7.14 -0.63 -8.64
C ASP A 18 -7.55 0.81 -9.01
N GLU A 19 -8.05 1.57 -8.03
CA GLU A 19 -8.45 2.97 -8.23
C GLU A 19 -7.28 3.96 -8.14
N VAL A 20 -6.30 3.69 -7.28
CA VAL A 20 -5.22 4.66 -7.00
C VAL A 20 -3.84 4.22 -7.49
N SER A 21 -3.65 2.95 -7.80
CA SER A 21 -2.40 2.37 -8.33
C SER A 21 -1.13 2.80 -7.59
N CYS A 22 -1.23 3.04 -6.27
CA CYS A 22 -0.14 3.61 -5.48
C CYS A 22 0.55 2.60 -4.55
N ASN A 23 -0.07 1.44 -4.34
CA ASN A 23 0.30 0.50 -3.30
C ASN A 23 1.74 0.00 -3.49
N GLY A 24 2.12 -0.37 -4.73
CA GLY A 24 3.47 -0.84 -5.02
C GLY A 24 4.54 0.24 -5.03
N PHE A 25 4.18 1.52 -5.09
CA PHE A 25 5.14 2.60 -5.24
C PHE A 25 5.30 3.45 -3.97
N LEU A 26 4.21 3.96 -3.40
CA LEU A 26 4.29 4.83 -2.21
C LEU A 26 4.40 4.05 -0.90
N PHE A 27 3.75 2.87 -0.81
CA PHE A 27 3.62 2.15 0.45
C PHE A 27 4.51 0.92 0.55
N HIS A 28 4.85 0.27 -0.59
CA HIS A 28 5.62 -0.97 -0.60
C HIS A 28 6.84 -0.94 -1.51
N GLY A 29 7.07 0.16 -2.23
CA GLY A 29 8.14 0.28 -3.24
C GLY A 29 9.53 0.59 -2.72
N SER A 30 9.70 0.88 -1.42
CA SER A 30 11.02 1.11 -0.84
C SER A 30 11.06 0.70 0.63
N SER A 31 12.18 0.10 1.04
CA SER A 31 12.48 -0.17 2.46
C SER A 31 12.74 1.09 3.29
N GLN A 32 12.82 2.25 2.64
CA GLN A 32 13.06 3.55 3.25
C GLN A 32 11.87 4.48 3.04
N VAL A 33 11.63 5.35 4.04
CA VAL A 33 10.64 6.42 3.94
C VAL A 33 10.96 7.30 2.73
N MET A 34 10.04 7.34 1.75
CA MET A 34 10.20 8.17 0.56
C MET A 34 10.12 9.65 0.94
N LYS A 35 11.16 10.40 0.57
CA LYS A 35 11.23 11.86 0.76
C LYS A 35 11.17 12.55 -0.59
N LEU A 36 10.17 13.38 -0.79
CA LEU A 36 9.97 14.12 -2.03
C LEU A 36 10.19 15.61 -1.79
N LYS A 37 11.10 16.22 -2.53
CA LYS A 37 11.25 17.68 -2.56
C LYS A 37 10.23 18.24 -3.55
N LEU A 38 9.26 18.99 -3.06
CA LEU A 38 8.19 19.56 -3.87
C LEU A 38 8.62 20.84 -4.57
N SER A 39 8.08 21.07 -5.79
CA SER A 39 8.12 22.40 -6.39
C SER A 39 7.11 23.33 -5.69
N PRO A 40 7.23 24.67 -5.86
CA PRO A 40 6.25 25.60 -5.30
C PRO A 40 4.81 25.30 -5.75
N GLU A 41 4.62 24.95 -7.01
CA GLU A 41 3.32 24.59 -7.59
C GLU A 41 2.76 23.26 -6.99
N GLN A 42 3.61 22.23 -6.90
CA GLN A 42 3.24 20.94 -6.28
C GLN A 42 2.87 21.14 -4.81
N SER A 43 3.62 22.00 -4.10
CA SER A 43 3.34 22.33 -2.69
C SER A 43 2.01 23.07 -2.55
N ALA A 44 1.72 24.04 -3.42
CA ALA A 44 0.45 24.78 -3.43
C ALA A 44 -0.73 23.82 -3.66
N ASN A 45 -0.66 22.95 -4.67
CA ASN A 45 -1.71 21.97 -4.97
C ASN A 45 -1.97 21.02 -3.77
N LEU A 46 -0.93 20.49 -3.14
CA LEU A 46 -1.10 19.62 -1.97
C LEU A 46 -1.67 20.39 -0.77
N ASN A 47 -1.26 21.65 -0.55
CA ASN A 47 -1.82 22.50 0.50
C ASN A 47 -3.33 22.77 0.29
N ASP A 48 -3.76 22.95 -0.97
CA ASP A 48 -5.18 23.11 -1.28
C ASP A 48 -5.98 21.84 -0.96
N ILE A 49 -5.47 20.67 -1.29
CA ILE A 49 -6.11 19.39 -0.93
C ILE A 49 -6.21 19.26 0.61
N ILE A 50 -5.16 19.61 1.32
CA ILE A 50 -5.12 19.59 2.79
C ILE A 50 -6.15 20.57 3.38
N ARG A 51 -6.25 21.77 2.82
CA ARG A 51 -7.22 22.79 3.24
C ARG A 51 -8.65 22.27 3.08
N ILE A 52 -8.96 21.68 1.91
CA ILE A 52 -10.28 21.09 1.64
C ILE A 52 -10.56 19.93 2.61
N PHE A 53 -9.59 19.06 2.87
CA PHE A 53 -9.75 17.96 3.83
C PHE A 53 -10.08 18.47 5.23
N ARG A 54 -9.42 19.53 5.69
CA ARG A 54 -9.72 20.15 6.99
C ARG A 54 -11.12 20.77 7.04
N GLN A 55 -11.55 21.43 5.97
CA GLN A 55 -12.90 21.99 5.87
C GLN A 55 -13.95 20.89 5.95
N GLU A 56 -13.78 19.81 5.19
CA GLU A 56 -14.67 18.65 5.20
C GLU A 56 -14.71 17.95 6.55
N SER A 57 -13.59 17.87 7.27
CA SER A 57 -13.52 17.27 8.59
C SER A 57 -14.39 18.00 9.64
N ALA A 58 -14.80 19.23 9.39
CA ALA A 58 -15.69 20.01 10.24
C ALA A 58 -17.18 19.84 9.90
N VAL A 59 -17.51 19.30 8.73
CA VAL A 59 -18.89 19.00 8.30
C VAL A 59 -19.45 17.86 9.17
N ARG A 60 -20.75 17.87 9.41
CA ARG A 60 -21.45 16.86 10.23
C ARG A 60 -22.71 16.41 9.50
N ASP A 61 -22.53 15.56 8.48
CA ASP A 61 -23.59 14.90 7.74
C ASP A 61 -23.23 13.48 7.36
N ASN A 62 -24.13 12.77 6.71
CA ASN A 62 -23.96 11.36 6.29
C ASN A 62 -23.03 11.18 5.08
N LEU A 63 -22.63 12.27 4.42
CA LEU A 63 -21.76 12.23 3.25
C LEU A 63 -20.29 12.55 3.59
N GLN A 64 -20.05 13.08 4.80
CA GLN A 64 -18.71 13.49 5.28
C GLN A 64 -17.67 12.39 5.09
N GLU A 65 -17.99 11.16 5.50
CA GLU A 65 -17.04 10.04 5.43
C GLU A 65 -16.62 9.74 4.00
N GLU A 66 -17.57 9.73 3.06
CA GLU A 66 -17.28 9.47 1.65
C GLU A 66 -16.51 10.64 1.01
N MET A 67 -16.86 11.87 1.33
CA MET A 67 -16.11 13.04 0.87
C MET A 67 -14.66 13.02 1.36
N LEU A 68 -14.42 12.69 2.62
CA LEU A 68 -13.07 12.54 3.16
C LEU A 68 -12.28 11.43 2.46
N ARG A 69 -12.92 10.30 2.09
CA ARG A 69 -12.29 9.23 1.29
C ARG A 69 -11.88 9.73 -0.09
N ILE A 70 -12.76 10.46 -0.78
CA ILE A 70 -12.49 11.03 -2.11
C ILE A 70 -11.30 11.99 -2.05
N ILE A 71 -11.26 12.87 -1.06
CA ILE A 71 -10.17 13.82 -0.87
C ILE A 71 -8.86 13.10 -0.53
N LEU A 72 -8.89 12.06 0.31
CA LEU A 72 -7.74 11.22 0.62
C LEU A 72 -7.23 10.50 -0.65
N LYS A 73 -8.12 9.91 -1.46
CA LYS A 73 -7.76 9.31 -2.76
C LYS A 73 -7.05 10.32 -3.66
N ARG A 74 -7.61 11.53 -3.80
CA ARG A 74 -6.99 12.61 -4.58
C ARG A 74 -5.59 12.94 -4.08
N PHE A 75 -5.41 13.04 -2.76
CA PHE A 75 -4.11 13.31 -2.14
C PHE A 75 -3.10 12.20 -2.49
N ILE A 76 -3.46 10.93 -2.31
CA ILE A 76 -2.61 9.77 -2.60
C ILE A 76 -2.23 9.73 -4.08
N ILE A 77 -3.19 9.91 -4.99
CA ILE A 77 -2.94 9.93 -6.44
C ILE A 77 -1.98 11.08 -6.80
N THR A 78 -2.17 12.26 -6.23
CA THR A 78 -1.29 13.41 -6.47
C THR A 78 0.14 13.12 -6.00
N CYS A 79 0.31 12.58 -4.80
CA CYS A 79 1.62 12.17 -4.28
C CYS A 79 2.27 11.09 -5.18
N THR A 80 1.51 10.11 -5.65
CA THR A 80 1.99 9.05 -6.56
C THR A 80 2.51 9.64 -7.86
N ARG A 81 1.78 10.58 -8.48
CA ARG A 81 2.20 11.25 -9.72
C ARG A 81 3.51 12.03 -9.52
N ILE A 82 3.60 12.82 -8.44
CA ILE A 82 4.81 13.57 -8.11
C ILE A 82 5.99 12.63 -7.88
N ALA A 83 5.77 11.53 -7.17
CA ALA A 83 6.81 10.56 -6.89
C ALA A 83 7.32 9.86 -8.16
N ARG A 84 6.41 9.43 -9.06
CA ARG A 84 6.76 8.83 -10.36
C ARG A 84 7.57 9.77 -11.24
N GLU A 85 7.13 11.02 -11.35
CA GLU A 85 7.84 12.07 -12.09
C GLU A 85 9.27 12.25 -11.59
N LYS A 86 9.43 12.38 -10.26
CA LYS A 86 10.75 12.65 -9.65
C LYS A 86 11.69 11.45 -9.62
N CYS A 87 11.16 10.24 -9.57
CA CYS A 87 11.96 9.01 -9.58
C CYS A 87 12.31 8.54 -10.99
N GLY A 88 11.78 9.19 -12.05
CA GLY A 88 12.07 8.83 -13.45
C GLY A 88 11.67 7.38 -13.77
N VAL A 89 10.52 6.92 -13.27
CA VAL A 89 10.08 5.53 -13.42
C VAL A 89 9.84 5.19 -14.88
N THR A 90 10.53 4.15 -15.38
CA THR A 90 10.33 3.67 -16.75
C THR A 90 9.07 2.80 -16.87
N PRO A 91 8.53 2.62 -18.11
CA PRO A 91 7.38 1.73 -18.31
C PRO A 91 7.63 0.28 -17.86
N GLU A 92 8.87 -0.20 -17.94
CA GLU A 92 9.27 -1.53 -17.46
C GLU A 92 9.22 -1.60 -15.94
N GLN A 93 9.67 -0.55 -15.26
CA GLN A 93 9.58 -0.43 -13.80
C GLN A 93 8.12 -0.30 -13.34
N GLU A 94 7.26 0.40 -14.08
CA GLU A 94 5.82 0.43 -13.77
C GLU A 94 5.19 -0.96 -13.79
N LYS A 95 5.49 -1.78 -14.82
CA LYS A 95 5.04 -3.17 -14.90
C LYS A 95 5.58 -4.01 -13.74
N ALA A 96 6.83 -3.79 -13.33
CA ALA A 96 7.43 -4.48 -12.20
C ALA A 96 6.73 -4.11 -10.89
N PHE A 97 6.50 -2.83 -10.65
CA PHE A 97 5.75 -2.36 -9.49
C PHE A 97 4.30 -2.86 -9.46
N ASP A 98 3.64 -3.01 -10.63
CA ASP A 98 2.30 -3.59 -10.70
C ASP A 98 2.28 -5.05 -10.25
N ILE A 99 3.29 -5.85 -10.61
CA ILE A 99 3.41 -7.24 -10.15
C ILE A 99 3.67 -7.29 -8.64
N VAL A 100 4.55 -6.44 -8.12
CA VAL A 100 4.79 -6.32 -6.67
C VAL A 100 3.51 -5.99 -5.94
N ARG A 101 2.77 -5.01 -6.42
CA ARG A 101 1.48 -4.58 -5.90
C ARG A 101 0.49 -5.74 -5.83
N ARG A 102 0.28 -6.45 -6.96
CA ARG A 102 -0.64 -7.60 -7.04
C ARG A 102 -0.21 -8.71 -6.09
N PHE A 103 1.08 -8.93 -5.90
CA PHE A 103 1.58 -9.89 -4.93
C PHE A 103 1.17 -9.54 -3.50
N TYR A 104 1.33 -8.28 -3.06
CA TYR A 104 0.89 -7.84 -1.73
C TYR A 104 -0.61 -8.05 -1.51
N ILE A 105 -1.44 -7.72 -2.52
CA ILE A 105 -2.89 -7.94 -2.47
C ILE A 105 -3.21 -9.43 -2.30
N LEU A 106 -2.59 -10.28 -3.11
CA LEU A 106 -2.78 -11.73 -3.04
C LEU A 106 -2.33 -12.31 -1.69
N VAL A 107 -1.23 -11.80 -1.14
CA VAL A 107 -0.77 -12.21 0.20
C VAL A 107 -1.81 -11.82 1.25
N ASP A 108 -2.33 -10.59 1.22
CA ASP A 108 -3.35 -10.17 2.17
C ASP A 108 -4.65 -10.99 2.08
N GLN A 109 -5.03 -11.41 0.89
CA GLN A 109 -6.22 -12.25 0.64
C GLN A 109 -6.03 -13.71 1.06
N HIS A 110 -4.83 -14.28 0.85
CA HIS A 110 -4.62 -15.74 0.92
C HIS A 110 -3.60 -16.21 1.97
N PHE A 111 -3.00 -15.34 2.78
CA PHE A 111 -1.93 -15.70 3.73
C PHE A 111 -2.31 -16.81 4.72
N ARG A 112 -3.60 -17.03 4.96
CA ARG A 112 -4.07 -18.11 5.86
C ARG A 112 -3.94 -19.48 5.24
N GLU A 113 -4.11 -19.59 3.92
CA GLU A 113 -4.14 -20.85 3.18
C GLU A 113 -2.83 -21.09 2.43
N LYS A 114 -2.23 -20.02 1.88
CA LYS A 114 -1.05 -20.07 1.03
C LYS A 114 0.14 -19.48 1.78
N LYS A 115 1.16 -20.30 2.00
CA LYS A 115 2.34 -19.92 2.81
C LYS A 115 3.65 -19.96 2.01
N GLN A 116 3.63 -20.45 0.77
CA GLN A 116 4.81 -20.61 -0.06
C GLN A 116 4.83 -19.62 -1.22
N VAL A 117 6.02 -19.18 -1.61
CA VAL A 117 6.19 -18.26 -2.76
C VAL A 117 5.65 -18.87 -4.05
N GLN A 118 5.73 -20.19 -4.21
CA GLN A 118 5.20 -20.91 -5.37
C GLN A 118 3.70 -20.68 -5.55
N ASP A 119 2.92 -20.72 -4.47
CA ASP A 119 1.47 -20.52 -4.51
C ASP A 119 1.08 -19.19 -5.15
N TYR A 120 1.82 -18.13 -4.82
CA TYR A 120 1.60 -16.79 -5.35
C TYR A 120 2.20 -16.59 -6.74
N ALA A 121 3.29 -17.27 -7.01
CA ALA A 121 3.91 -17.27 -8.33
C ALA A 121 2.94 -17.85 -9.38
N ASP A 122 2.25 -18.94 -9.05
CA ASP A 122 1.24 -19.56 -9.90
C ASP A 122 0.07 -18.60 -10.16
N LEU A 123 -0.44 -17.92 -9.13
CA LEU A 123 -1.50 -16.91 -9.26
C LEU A 123 -1.11 -15.71 -10.14
N LEU A 124 0.17 -15.39 -10.16
CA LEU A 124 0.71 -14.29 -10.98
C LEU A 124 1.23 -14.75 -12.34
N PHE A 125 1.12 -16.04 -12.65
CA PHE A 125 1.66 -16.65 -13.88
C PHE A 125 3.15 -16.36 -14.07
N ARG A 126 3.94 -16.53 -12.99
CA ARG A 126 5.38 -16.29 -12.95
C ARG A 126 6.09 -17.42 -12.23
N SER A 127 7.43 -17.55 -12.42
CA SER A 127 8.24 -18.44 -11.60
C SER A 127 8.65 -17.76 -10.29
N PRO A 128 8.88 -18.49 -9.18
CA PRO A 128 9.42 -17.94 -7.94
C PRO A 128 10.74 -17.19 -8.13
N LYS A 129 11.59 -17.68 -9.02
CA LYS A 129 12.86 -17.02 -9.38
C LYS A 129 12.61 -15.67 -10.05
N THR A 130 11.66 -15.60 -10.99
CA THR A 130 11.28 -14.35 -11.68
C THR A 130 10.76 -13.34 -10.66
N LEU A 131 9.88 -13.76 -9.72
CA LEU A 131 9.39 -12.88 -8.67
C LEU A 131 10.52 -12.37 -7.78
N SER A 132 11.42 -13.26 -7.32
CA SER A 132 12.54 -12.87 -6.47
C SER A 132 13.44 -11.83 -7.13
N ASN A 133 13.77 -12.02 -8.42
CA ASN A 133 14.58 -11.07 -9.19
C ASN A 133 13.86 -9.73 -9.37
N LEU A 134 12.56 -9.76 -9.65
CA LEU A 134 11.74 -8.57 -9.85
C LEU A 134 11.64 -7.77 -8.54
N PHE A 135 11.41 -8.43 -7.41
CA PHE A 135 11.36 -7.78 -6.10
C PHE A 135 12.72 -7.15 -5.74
N ALA A 136 13.82 -7.84 -6.01
CA ALA A 136 15.16 -7.28 -5.82
C ALA A 136 15.40 -6.05 -6.70
N SER A 137 14.96 -6.06 -7.95
CA SER A 137 15.10 -4.91 -8.86
C SER A 137 14.25 -3.71 -8.45
N CYS A 138 13.12 -3.95 -7.78
CA CYS A 138 12.28 -2.89 -7.22
C CYS A 138 12.75 -2.39 -5.84
N GLY A 139 13.79 -3.00 -5.25
CA GLY A 139 14.29 -2.63 -3.92
C GLY A 139 13.33 -2.95 -2.77
N VAL A 140 12.40 -3.88 -2.98
CA VAL A 140 11.41 -4.31 -1.97
C VAL A 140 11.86 -5.61 -1.27
N PRO A 141 11.32 -5.90 -0.07
CA PRO A 141 11.58 -7.16 0.61
C PRO A 141 11.27 -8.38 -0.27
N SER A 142 11.97 -9.49 -0.03
CA SER A 142 11.73 -10.72 -0.81
C SER A 142 10.28 -11.23 -0.65
N PRO A 143 9.74 -11.92 -1.66
CA PRO A 143 8.39 -12.48 -1.60
C PRO A 143 8.12 -13.31 -0.33
N LEU A 144 9.05 -14.17 0.06
CA LEU A 144 8.92 -14.97 1.28
C LEU A 144 8.83 -14.12 2.54
N ARG A 145 9.64 -13.07 2.62
CA ARG A 145 9.63 -12.16 3.76
C ARG A 145 8.28 -11.45 3.90
N ILE A 146 7.68 -11.01 2.81
CA ILE A 146 6.36 -10.36 2.82
C ILE A 146 5.28 -11.31 3.33
N ILE A 147 5.28 -12.58 2.88
CA ILE A 147 4.35 -13.59 3.39
C ILE A 147 4.52 -13.77 4.90
N HIS A 148 5.76 -13.92 5.38
CA HIS A 148 6.04 -14.11 6.81
C HIS A 148 5.64 -12.88 7.63
N GLU A 149 5.95 -11.66 7.20
CA GLU A 149 5.57 -10.42 7.88
C GLU A 149 4.04 -10.29 7.99
N ARG A 150 3.28 -10.71 6.97
CA ARG A 150 1.82 -10.70 7.02
C ARG A 150 1.26 -11.72 8.01
N ILE A 151 1.79 -12.94 8.02
CA ILE A 151 1.42 -14.00 8.96
C ILE A 151 1.75 -13.57 10.39
N GLU A 152 2.95 -13.05 10.61
CA GLU A 152 3.40 -12.56 11.92
C GLU A 152 2.52 -11.43 12.45
N SER A 153 2.15 -10.49 11.59
CA SER A 153 1.26 -9.38 11.95
C SER A 153 -0.11 -9.89 12.40
N GLU A 154 -0.69 -10.88 11.70
CA GLU A 154 -1.97 -11.46 12.08
C GLU A 154 -1.86 -12.29 13.36
N ALA A 155 -0.79 -13.05 13.53
CA ALA A 155 -0.55 -13.80 14.76
C ALA A 155 -0.43 -12.87 15.99
N LYS A 156 0.32 -11.78 15.87
CA LYS A 156 0.40 -10.74 16.90
C LYS A 156 -0.97 -10.13 17.21
N ARG A 157 -1.77 -9.82 16.18
CA ARG A 157 -3.12 -9.29 16.35
C ARG A 157 -4.01 -10.27 17.12
N LEU A 158 -3.98 -11.55 16.75
CA LEU A 158 -4.79 -12.58 17.42
C LEU A 158 -4.37 -12.80 18.88
N LEU A 159 -3.07 -12.79 19.17
CA LEU A 159 -2.55 -12.91 20.55
C LEU A 159 -2.92 -11.72 21.44
N LEU A 160 -2.96 -10.51 20.86
CA LEU A 160 -3.27 -9.29 21.63
C LEU A 160 -4.76 -9.04 21.85
N TYR A 161 -5.60 -9.44 20.89
CA TYR A 161 -7.01 -9.04 20.87
C TYR A 161 -7.99 -10.20 20.96
N THR A 162 -7.51 -11.44 21.12
CA THR A 162 -8.37 -12.61 21.31
C THR A 162 -7.86 -13.49 22.45
N PRO A 163 -8.72 -14.32 23.08
CA PRO A 163 -8.31 -15.25 24.13
C PRO A 163 -7.60 -16.51 23.60
N LYS A 164 -7.26 -16.58 22.31
CA LYS A 164 -6.63 -17.74 21.68
C LYS A 164 -5.22 -17.96 22.19
N SER A 165 -4.88 -19.21 22.48
CA SER A 165 -3.51 -19.63 22.77
C SER A 165 -2.64 -19.67 21.50
N ALA A 166 -1.32 -19.62 21.67
CA ALA A 166 -0.38 -19.73 20.56
C ALA A 166 -0.56 -21.02 19.73
N LYS A 167 -0.99 -22.13 20.38
CA LYS A 167 -1.27 -23.40 19.73
C LYS A 167 -2.52 -23.38 18.83
N GLU A 168 -3.51 -22.52 19.15
CA GLU A 168 -4.72 -22.36 18.35
C GLU A 168 -4.53 -21.36 17.18
N ILE A 169 -3.44 -20.62 17.20
CA ILE A 169 -3.10 -19.63 16.17
C ILE A 169 -2.15 -20.20 15.11
N SER A 170 -1.32 -21.20 15.47
CA SER A 170 -0.36 -21.85 14.58
C SER A 170 -1.07 -22.83 13.64
#